data_e856a62bc71613cbf2e8fe432245a444
#
_entry.id   e856a62bc71613cbf2e8fe432245a444
#
_cell.length_a   1.000
_cell.length_b   1.000
_cell.length_c   1.000
_cell.angle_alpha   90.00
_cell.angle_beta   90.00
_cell.angle_gamma   90.00
#
_symmetry.space_group_name_H-M   'P 1'
#
loop_
_entity.id
_entity.type
_entity.pdbx_description
1 polymer ?
#
loop_
_entity_poly.entity_id
_entity_poly.type
_entity_poly.pdbx_seq_one_letter_code
_entity_poly.pdbx_strand_id
1 'polypeptide(L)'
;MHLLEINKENYIGQADPFIFEAGGKFYIYTTGSDGIYAYFADDLFGKWNFYGRVFTYEGNGVHDFWAPSVIEIDGTYYLYCSFEFFDDEPDQGGHHQAMHVSSSKSPLGPFENAKQLLHPFSIDSHVVKNENGLFIFYSTNTFE
;
A
#
# COMPACT_ATOMS: atom_id res chain seq x y z
N MET A 1 -18.48 -13.18 14.25
CA MET A 1 -18.37 -12.83 12.82
C MET A 1 -16.89 -12.84 12.46
N HIS A 2 -16.46 -13.74 11.56
CA HIS A 2 -15.07 -13.77 11.10
C HIS A 2 -15.04 -13.10 9.74
N LEU A 3 -14.43 -11.92 9.66
CA LEU A 3 -14.31 -11.16 8.41
C LEU A 3 -13.17 -11.67 7.53
N LEU A 4 -12.13 -12.25 8.13
CA LEU A 4 -10.98 -12.80 7.42
C LEU A 4 -10.62 -14.17 8.02
N GLU A 5 -10.57 -15.20 7.16
CA GLU A 5 -9.88 -16.44 7.50
C GLU A 5 -8.40 -16.25 7.17
N ILE A 6 -7.59 -15.96 8.19
CA ILE A 6 -6.13 -15.88 8.05
C ILE A 6 -5.60 -17.31 8.01
N ASN A 7 -4.90 -17.67 6.94
CA ASN A 7 -4.17 -18.93 6.90
C ASN A 7 -2.99 -18.85 7.87
N LYS A 8 -3.08 -19.59 9.00
CA LYS A 8 -2.07 -19.57 10.07
C LYS A 8 -0.73 -20.16 9.67
N GLU A 9 -0.64 -20.89 8.56
CA GLU A 9 0.60 -21.50 8.08
C GLU A 9 1.54 -20.50 7.41
N ASN A 10 1.00 -19.33 6.98
CA ASN A 10 1.75 -18.25 6.35
C ASN A 10 1.49 -16.94 7.09
N TYR A 11 1.81 -16.88 8.38
CA TYR A 11 1.69 -15.64 9.14
C TYR A 11 2.69 -14.61 8.61
N ILE A 12 2.17 -13.70 7.80
CA ILE A 12 2.86 -12.48 7.41
C ILE A 12 2.34 -11.42 8.35
N GLY A 13 3.22 -10.71 9.03
CA GLY A 13 2.83 -9.56 9.84
C GLY A 13 2.09 -8.57 8.95
N GLN A 14 0.83 -8.30 9.26
CA GLN A 14 -0.05 -7.45 8.45
C GLN A 14 -0.67 -6.40 9.35
N ALA A 15 -0.60 -5.16 8.89
CA ALA A 15 -1.20 -4.01 9.55
C ALA A 15 -1.86 -3.10 8.51
N ASP A 16 -2.45 -2.01 8.95
CA ASP A 16 -2.95 -0.89 8.15
C ASP A 16 -3.84 -1.32 6.97
N PRO A 17 -4.91 -2.09 7.21
CA PRO A 17 -5.73 -2.59 6.14
C PRO A 17 -6.47 -1.46 5.43
N PHE A 18 -6.28 -1.35 4.13
CA PHE A 18 -7.03 -0.45 3.26
C PHE A 18 -8.02 -1.25 2.42
N ILE A 19 -9.30 -0.91 2.51
CA ILE A 19 -10.35 -1.54 1.73
C ILE A 19 -10.69 -0.70 0.49
N PHE A 20 -10.90 -1.40 -0.64
CA PHE A 20 -11.20 -0.79 -1.92
C PHE A 20 -12.25 -1.62 -2.68
N GLU A 21 -13.16 -0.96 -3.37
CA GLU A 21 -14.15 -1.59 -4.24
C GLU A 21 -13.86 -1.23 -5.70
N ALA A 22 -13.82 -2.24 -6.57
CA ALA A 22 -13.73 -2.07 -8.01
C ALA A 22 -14.40 -3.23 -8.74
N GLY A 23 -15.16 -2.92 -9.78
CA GLY A 23 -15.80 -3.91 -10.64
C GLY A 23 -16.76 -4.86 -9.91
N GLY A 24 -17.39 -4.41 -8.84
CA GLY A 24 -18.30 -5.21 -8.01
C GLY A 24 -17.60 -6.23 -7.11
N LYS A 25 -16.29 -6.09 -6.89
CA LYS A 25 -15.47 -6.89 -5.99
C LYS A 25 -14.82 -6.01 -4.94
N PHE A 26 -14.47 -6.60 -3.82
CA PHE A 26 -13.79 -5.95 -2.71
C PHE A 26 -12.35 -6.44 -2.61
N TYR A 27 -11.46 -5.52 -2.27
CA TYR A 27 -10.02 -5.77 -2.12
C TYR A 27 -9.56 -5.19 -0.78
N ILE A 28 -8.68 -5.90 -0.09
CA ILE A 28 -7.98 -5.39 1.08
C ILE A 28 -6.49 -5.44 0.79
N TYR A 29 -5.81 -4.32 1.00
CA TYR A 29 -4.35 -4.23 0.93
C TYR A 29 -3.79 -4.06 2.33
N THR A 30 -2.63 -4.65 2.59
CA THR A 30 -2.01 -4.62 3.92
C THR A 30 -0.53 -4.35 3.85
N THR A 31 -0.02 -3.71 4.90
CA THR A 31 1.41 -3.59 5.20
C THR A 31 2.10 -4.96 5.18
N GLY A 32 3.35 -4.99 4.73
CA GLY A 32 4.22 -6.15 4.81
C GLY A 32 5.69 -5.78 4.84
N SER A 33 6.53 -6.66 5.35
CA SER A 33 7.97 -6.41 5.47
C SER A 33 8.71 -6.41 4.14
N ASP A 34 8.21 -7.15 3.16
CA ASP A 34 8.83 -7.36 1.85
C ASP A 34 7.93 -6.95 0.67
N GLY A 35 6.82 -6.27 0.95
CA GLY A 35 5.88 -5.78 -0.05
C GLY A 35 4.49 -5.56 0.50
N ILE A 36 3.58 -5.12 -0.37
CA ILE A 36 2.15 -4.98 -0.08
C ILE A 36 1.44 -6.25 -0.49
N TYR A 37 0.57 -6.74 0.39
CA TYR A 37 -0.24 -7.94 0.18
C TYR A 37 -1.70 -7.59 -0.03
N ALA A 38 -2.43 -8.47 -0.75
CA ALA A 38 -3.83 -8.26 -1.01
C ALA A 38 -4.68 -9.50 -0.74
N TYR A 39 -5.94 -9.21 -0.40
CA TYR A 39 -7.06 -10.14 -0.35
C TYR A 39 -8.17 -9.63 -1.26
N PHE A 40 -9.03 -10.53 -1.68
CA PHE A 40 -10.22 -10.17 -2.47
C PHE A 40 -11.44 -10.99 -2.06
N ALA A 41 -12.61 -10.40 -2.27
CA ALA A 41 -13.90 -11.06 -2.06
C ALA A 41 -14.94 -10.55 -3.07
N ASP A 42 -15.95 -11.38 -3.35
CA ASP A 42 -17.12 -10.99 -4.15
C ASP A 42 -18.19 -10.29 -3.29
N ASP A 43 -18.10 -10.43 -1.98
CA ASP A 43 -19.01 -9.82 -0.99
C ASP A 43 -18.19 -9.33 0.20
N LEU A 44 -18.45 -8.09 0.63
CA LEU A 44 -17.78 -7.46 1.76
C LEU A 44 -17.83 -8.29 3.05
N PHE A 45 -18.94 -8.96 3.30
CA PHE A 45 -19.17 -9.80 4.47
C PHE A 45 -19.01 -11.29 4.17
N GLY A 46 -18.58 -11.62 2.96
CA GLY A 46 -18.38 -12.99 2.49
C GLY A 46 -17.00 -13.56 2.87
N LYS A 47 -16.61 -14.58 2.11
CA LYS A 47 -15.29 -15.21 2.27
C LYS A 47 -14.24 -14.40 1.53
N TRP A 48 -13.19 -14.04 2.25
CA TRP A 48 -12.01 -13.39 1.69
C TRP A 48 -10.97 -14.43 1.25
N ASN A 49 -10.38 -14.22 0.10
CA ASN A 49 -9.35 -15.05 -0.47
C ASN A 49 -8.02 -14.30 -0.41
N PHE A 50 -7.00 -14.92 0.14
CA PHE A 50 -5.64 -14.39 0.08
C PHE A 50 -5.12 -14.51 -1.35
N TYR A 51 -4.68 -13.39 -1.92
CA TYR A 51 -4.09 -13.37 -3.27
C TYR A 51 -2.57 -13.51 -3.21
N GLY A 52 -1.94 -12.81 -2.29
CA GLY A 52 -0.50 -12.74 -2.18
C GLY A 52 0.03 -11.33 -2.32
N ARG A 53 1.30 -11.23 -2.64
CA ARG A 53 2.00 -9.96 -2.79
C ARG A 53 1.65 -9.29 -4.13
N VAL A 54 1.16 -8.06 -4.07
CA VAL A 54 0.74 -7.27 -5.24
C VAL A 54 1.75 -6.20 -5.62
N PHE A 55 2.62 -5.82 -4.70
CA PHE A 55 3.69 -4.86 -4.91
C PHE A 55 4.92 -5.24 -4.09
N THR A 56 6.09 -5.07 -4.68
CA THR A 56 7.40 -5.07 -4.04
C THR A 56 8.32 -4.11 -4.81
N TYR A 57 9.42 -3.73 -4.20
CA TYR A 57 10.46 -2.95 -4.86
C TYR A 57 11.80 -3.66 -4.69
N GLU A 58 12.46 -3.92 -5.82
CA GLU A 58 13.77 -4.55 -5.82
C GLU A 58 14.86 -3.48 -5.68
N GLY A 59 15.46 -3.42 -4.53
CA GLY A 59 16.57 -2.52 -4.21
C GLY A 59 17.35 -3.02 -3.01
N ASN A 60 18.61 -2.66 -2.89
CA ASN A 60 19.42 -3.00 -1.74
C ASN A 60 18.85 -2.33 -0.49
N GLY A 61 18.49 -3.13 0.53
CA GLY A 61 18.01 -2.64 1.81
C GLY A 61 16.59 -2.08 1.83
N VAL A 62 15.80 -2.24 0.77
CA VAL A 62 14.40 -1.82 0.77
C VAL A 62 13.55 -2.81 1.56
N HIS A 63 12.83 -2.32 2.55
CA HIS A 63 11.93 -3.12 3.38
C HIS A 63 10.84 -2.24 4.01
N ASP A 64 9.94 -2.89 4.79
CA ASP A 64 8.90 -2.22 5.57
C ASP A 64 7.97 -1.34 4.73
N PHE A 65 7.15 -2.03 3.91
CA PHE A 65 6.13 -1.41 3.06
C PHE A 65 4.88 -1.11 3.89
N TRP A 66 4.61 0.16 4.19
CA TRP A 66 3.60 0.57 5.15
C TRP A 66 2.39 1.24 4.52
N ALA A 67 1.25 1.07 5.20
CA ALA A 67 0.01 1.83 5.05
C ALA A 67 -0.40 2.06 3.59
N PRO A 68 -0.74 0.98 2.85
CA PRO A 68 -1.16 1.10 1.46
C PRO A 68 -2.49 1.83 1.34
N SER A 69 -2.64 2.61 0.27
CA SER A 69 -3.94 3.09 -0.22
C SER A 69 -4.02 2.96 -1.74
N VAL A 70 -5.21 2.73 -2.26
CA VAL A 70 -5.42 2.52 -3.70
C VAL A 70 -6.53 3.41 -4.21
N ILE A 71 -6.35 3.97 -5.40
CA ILE A 71 -7.39 4.68 -6.14
C ILE A 71 -7.39 4.23 -7.60
N GLU A 72 -8.56 4.18 -8.22
CA GLU A 72 -8.70 3.94 -9.66
C GLU A 72 -8.95 5.28 -10.37
N ILE A 73 -8.20 5.52 -11.43
CA ILE A 73 -8.35 6.68 -12.30
C ILE A 73 -8.27 6.20 -13.74
N ASP A 74 -9.37 6.33 -14.47
CA ASP A 74 -9.47 6.04 -15.89
C ASP A 74 -8.94 4.64 -16.27
N GLY A 75 -9.33 3.62 -15.50
CA GLY A 75 -8.95 2.22 -15.72
C GLY A 75 -7.49 1.90 -15.35
N THR A 76 -6.87 2.75 -14.54
CA THR A 76 -5.54 2.53 -13.97
C THR A 76 -5.63 2.63 -12.46
N TYR A 77 -5.12 1.62 -11.78
CA TYR A 77 -5.04 1.57 -10.33
C TYR A 77 -3.70 2.15 -9.90
N TYR A 78 -3.73 3.06 -8.93
CA TYR A 78 -2.56 3.67 -8.32
C TYR A 78 -2.48 3.24 -6.86
N LEU A 79 -1.39 2.59 -6.50
CA LEU A 79 -1.07 2.20 -5.14
C LEU A 79 -0.09 3.21 -4.56
N TYR A 80 -0.44 3.75 -3.41
CA TYR A 80 0.41 4.60 -2.60
C TYR A 80 0.81 3.82 -1.35
N CYS A 81 2.08 3.79 -1.03
CA CYS A 81 2.60 3.24 0.21
C CYS A 81 3.93 3.89 0.53
N SER A 82 4.34 3.86 1.78
CA SER A 82 5.69 4.26 2.16
C SER A 82 6.57 3.03 2.32
N PHE A 83 7.82 3.18 1.97
CA PHE A 83 8.85 2.19 2.25
C PHE A 83 10.21 2.87 2.42
N GLU A 84 11.12 2.17 3.09
CA GLU A 84 12.41 2.68 3.45
C GLU A 84 13.44 2.30 2.40
N PHE A 85 14.29 3.27 2.03
CA PHE A 85 15.51 3.03 1.30
C PHE A 85 16.69 3.14 2.27
N PHE A 86 17.52 2.11 2.34
CA PHE A 86 18.86 2.28 2.88
C PHE A 86 19.79 2.76 1.75
N ASP A 87 19.89 4.06 1.59
CA ASP A 87 21.12 4.62 1.10
C ASP A 87 22.18 4.53 2.20
N ASP A 88 23.45 4.37 1.86
CA ASP A 88 24.62 4.10 2.73
C ASP A 88 24.85 5.09 3.90
N GLU A 89 23.86 5.88 4.26
CA GLU A 89 23.89 6.78 5.42
C GLU A 89 23.46 6.00 6.66
N PRO A 90 24.29 6.03 7.73
CA PRO A 90 23.92 5.38 8.98
C PRO A 90 22.64 6.00 9.52
N ASP A 91 21.71 5.16 9.93
CA ASP A 91 20.47 5.54 10.60
C ASP A 91 20.78 6.57 11.70
N GLN A 92 20.40 7.81 11.45
CA GLN A 92 20.54 8.91 12.41
C GLN A 92 19.35 8.98 13.36
N GLY A 93 18.64 7.86 13.55
CA GLY A 93 17.48 7.75 14.43
C GLY A 93 16.22 8.37 13.85
N GLY A 94 16.20 8.61 12.54
CA GLY A 94 15.04 9.05 11.79
C GLY A 94 14.48 7.92 10.93
N HIS A 95 13.17 7.81 10.88
CA HIS A 95 12.52 6.93 9.91
C HIS A 95 12.71 7.49 8.50
N HIS A 96 13.30 6.70 7.62
CA HIS A 96 13.51 7.07 6.20
C HIS A 96 12.32 6.69 5.30
N GLN A 97 11.17 6.44 5.89
CA GLN A 97 9.94 6.12 5.18
C GLN A 97 9.52 7.26 4.24
N ALA A 98 9.52 7.00 2.96
CA ALA A 98 9.08 7.95 1.94
C ALA A 98 7.88 7.43 1.17
N MET A 99 6.93 8.32 0.90
CA MET A 99 5.74 8.00 0.12
C MET A 99 6.10 7.77 -1.34
N HIS A 100 5.64 6.63 -1.86
CA HIS A 100 5.76 6.25 -3.26
C HIS A 100 4.39 6.01 -3.89
N VAL A 101 4.35 6.17 -5.20
CA VAL A 101 3.21 5.78 -6.02
C VAL A 101 3.66 4.79 -7.08
N SER A 102 2.89 3.72 -7.25
CA SER A 102 3.05 2.73 -8.32
C SER A 102 1.73 2.52 -9.04
N SER A 103 1.71 1.87 -10.19
CA SER A 103 0.51 1.72 -10.99
C SER A 103 0.34 0.31 -11.55
N SER A 104 -0.93 -0.06 -11.78
CA SER A 104 -1.32 -1.34 -12.42
C SER A 104 -2.58 -1.18 -13.25
N LYS A 105 -2.80 -2.10 -14.19
CA LYS A 105 -4.09 -2.25 -14.89
C LYS A 105 -5.05 -3.22 -14.19
N SER A 106 -4.63 -3.80 -13.10
CA SER A 106 -5.41 -4.71 -12.26
C SER A 106 -5.39 -4.27 -10.81
N PRO A 107 -6.49 -4.36 -10.06
CA PRO A 107 -6.50 -4.09 -8.62
C PRO A 107 -5.63 -5.08 -7.82
N LEU A 108 -5.34 -6.26 -8.39
CA LEU A 108 -4.46 -7.26 -7.78
C LEU A 108 -3.00 -7.19 -8.31
N GLY A 109 -2.64 -6.08 -8.93
CA GLY A 109 -1.28 -5.87 -9.43
C GLY A 109 -0.92 -6.75 -10.65
N PRO A 110 0.39 -7.00 -10.89
CA PRO A 110 1.48 -6.37 -10.15
C PRO A 110 1.45 -4.85 -10.30
N PHE A 111 1.72 -4.14 -9.20
CA PHE A 111 1.95 -2.70 -9.27
C PHE A 111 3.41 -2.45 -9.60
N GLU A 112 3.65 -1.58 -10.56
CA GLU A 112 4.97 -1.34 -11.15
C GLU A 112 5.27 0.17 -11.27
N ASN A 113 6.48 0.49 -11.74
CA ASN A 113 6.92 1.85 -12.00
C ASN A 113 6.83 2.77 -10.77
N ALA A 114 7.22 2.25 -9.61
CA ALA A 114 7.23 3.00 -8.36
C ALA A 114 8.07 4.27 -8.48
N LYS A 115 7.52 5.38 -8.01
CA LYS A 115 8.18 6.69 -7.97
C LYS A 115 7.98 7.29 -6.59
N GLN A 116 9.05 7.82 -6.03
CA GLN A 116 8.94 8.63 -4.83
C GLN A 116 8.11 9.87 -5.12
N LEU A 117 7.11 10.11 -4.29
CA LEU A 117 6.18 11.23 -4.42
C LEU A 117 6.48 12.34 -3.43
N LEU A 118 6.81 11.99 -2.20
CA LEU A 118 7.08 12.93 -1.12
C LEU A 118 8.42 12.61 -0.47
N HIS A 119 9.00 13.62 0.18
CA HIS A 119 10.24 13.45 0.95
C HIS A 119 10.01 12.66 2.23
N PRO A 120 11.06 12.02 2.80
CA PRO A 120 11.02 11.49 4.15
C PRO A 120 10.79 12.63 5.18
N PHE A 121 10.06 12.43 6.23
CA PHE A 121 9.24 11.31 6.59
C PHE A 121 7.81 11.51 6.08
N SER A 122 7.25 10.58 5.30
CA SER A 122 5.87 10.67 4.79
C SER A 122 5.24 9.29 4.75
N ILE A 123 4.15 9.10 5.52
CA ILE A 123 3.44 7.82 5.70
C ILE A 123 1.92 8.00 5.69
N ASP A 124 1.18 6.91 5.78
CA ASP A 124 -0.28 6.85 6.00
C ASP A 124 -1.08 7.65 4.98
N SER A 125 -0.80 7.42 3.70
CA SER A 125 -1.49 8.15 2.65
C SER A 125 -2.95 7.75 2.50
N HIS A 126 -3.79 8.74 2.27
CA HIS A 126 -5.14 8.56 1.75
C HIS A 126 -5.37 9.49 0.58
N VAL A 127 -5.71 8.93 -0.57
CA VAL A 127 -5.90 9.70 -1.81
C VAL A 127 -7.38 9.79 -2.16
N VAL A 128 -7.83 10.99 -2.43
CA VAL A 128 -9.23 11.29 -2.76
C VAL A 128 -9.29 12.07 -4.06
N LYS A 129 -10.19 11.68 -4.95
CA LYS A 129 -10.53 12.40 -6.19
C LYS A 129 -11.91 13.03 -6.04
N ASN A 130 -12.01 14.31 -6.38
CA ASN A 130 -13.29 15.00 -6.49
C ASN A 130 -13.31 15.93 -7.73
N GLU A 131 -14.33 16.74 -7.88
CA GLU A 131 -14.47 17.69 -9.00
C GLU A 131 -13.35 18.74 -9.07
N ASN A 132 -12.69 19.04 -7.95
CA ASN A 132 -11.61 20.03 -7.86
C ASN A 132 -10.21 19.43 -8.09
N GLY A 133 -10.09 18.10 -8.18
CA GLY A 133 -8.82 17.43 -8.46
C GLY A 133 -8.55 16.20 -7.60
N LEU A 134 -7.27 15.86 -7.53
CA LEU A 134 -6.72 14.75 -6.77
C LEU A 134 -5.99 15.32 -5.54
N PHE A 135 -6.36 14.83 -4.37
CA PHE A 135 -5.81 15.26 -3.09
C PHE A 135 -5.19 14.07 -2.37
N ILE A 136 -4.03 14.28 -1.78
CA ILE A 136 -3.39 13.30 -0.91
C ILE A 136 -3.31 13.86 0.52
N PHE A 137 -3.76 13.06 1.47
CA PHE A 137 -3.59 13.28 2.91
C PHE A 137 -2.53 12.31 3.39
N TYR A 138 -1.62 12.75 4.24
CA TYR A 138 -0.53 11.91 4.75
C TYR A 138 -0.03 12.43 6.10
N SER A 139 0.68 11.57 6.83
CA SER A 139 1.34 11.91 8.08
C SER A 139 2.81 12.26 7.83
N THR A 140 3.33 13.25 8.55
CA THR A 140 4.75 13.65 8.52
C THR A 140 5.20 14.07 9.92
N ASN A 141 6.50 13.95 10.18
CA ASN A 141 7.13 14.45 11.42
C ASN A 141 7.79 15.83 11.25
N THR A 142 7.73 16.40 10.05
CA THR A 142 8.23 17.77 9.81
C THR A 142 7.20 18.79 10.27
N PHE A 143 7.57 19.56 11.29
CA PHE A 143 6.84 20.76 11.67
C PHE A 143 7.49 21.92 10.90
N GLU A 144 6.84 22.41 9.86
CA GLU A 144 7.10 23.72 9.27
C GLU A 144 6.19 24.76 9.90
#